data_364d7e10f18e0902b7ad301aabde8862
#
_entry.id   364d7e10f18e0902b7ad301aabde8862
#
_cell.length_a   1.000
_cell.length_b   1.000
_cell.length_c   1.000
_cell.angle_alpha   90.00
_cell.angle_beta   90.00
_cell.angle_gamma   90.00
#
_symmetry.space_group_name_H-M   'P 1'
#
loop_
_entity.id
_entity.type
_entity.pdbx_description
1 polymer ?
#
loop_
_entity_poly.entity_id
_entity_poly.type
_entity_poly.pdbx_seq_one_letter_code
_entity_poly.pdbx_strand_id
1 'polypeptide(L)'
;VSGDGLKAAPGVIEVRFDQQRYQAGDTAQALITFPEAVTEALLTLERDKIEQHALLTRGGNWFSAKAITDRQWQVSIPVTETLAPNVTFSVLYAKQGEYWFRNAGLLVAQPKVELQIHSDKPSYRPGERVELDLDSQVAGQPAAAQLVVSVVDEMVYLLQPELAPDIHDFFYHPRRNNVRTTSSLNFITYDMSLPYEGKASGERRFNERGVKVLERPRRDNIDTAYWAPSLKTDANGNARVSFTMPDALTRWRITGRAMDEQGRVQAYDFDLLGNASLTYDGALPDNLDEAIS
;
A
#
# COMPACT_ATOMS: atom_id res chain seq x y z
N VAL A 1 -7.53 -7.71 30.84
CA VAL A 1 -7.40 -6.42 31.54
C VAL A 1 -8.80 -6.02 31.98
N SER A 2 -9.12 -6.21 33.23
CA SER A 2 -10.38 -5.71 33.83
C SER A 2 -10.19 -4.21 34.09
N GLY A 3 -10.88 -3.40 33.29
CA GLY A 3 -10.76 -1.96 33.38
C GLY A 3 -11.99 -1.32 34.03
N ASP A 4 -12.05 -1.32 35.33
CA ASP A 4 -13.07 -0.55 36.10
C ASP A 4 -12.92 0.99 35.97
N GLY A 5 -12.08 1.48 35.09
CA GLY A 5 -11.73 2.90 34.96
C GLY A 5 -12.11 3.61 33.66
N LEU A 6 -12.58 2.91 32.65
CA LEU A 6 -12.89 3.54 31.33
C LEU A 6 -14.40 3.83 31.23
N LYS A 7 -14.82 4.98 31.71
CA LYS A 7 -16.14 5.53 31.40
C LYS A 7 -16.04 6.26 30.08
N ALA A 8 -16.89 5.88 29.11
CA ALA A 8 -17.06 6.69 27.90
C ALA A 8 -17.44 8.12 28.30
N ALA A 9 -16.97 9.09 27.51
CA ALA A 9 -17.42 10.46 27.66
C ALA A 9 -18.95 10.50 27.53
N PRO A 10 -19.64 11.39 28.26
CA PRO A 10 -21.09 11.48 28.19
C PRO A 10 -21.58 11.63 26.74
N GLY A 11 -22.50 10.76 26.31
CA GLY A 11 -23.10 10.82 24.98
C GLY A 11 -22.23 10.27 23.83
N VAL A 12 -21.11 9.58 24.12
CA VAL A 12 -20.22 9.03 23.08
C VAL A 12 -20.07 7.52 23.23
N ILE A 13 -20.19 6.79 22.12
CA ILE A 13 -19.78 5.37 22.06
C ILE A 13 -18.26 5.33 21.86
N GLU A 14 -17.55 4.57 22.66
CA GLU A 14 -16.14 4.27 22.42
C GLU A 14 -15.98 2.87 21.84
N VAL A 15 -15.14 2.77 20.81
CA VAL A 15 -14.73 1.50 20.23
C VAL A 15 -13.21 1.46 20.22
N ARG A 16 -12.64 0.43 20.82
CA ARG A 16 -11.18 0.22 20.85
C ARG A 16 -10.86 -1.18 20.40
N PHE A 17 -9.97 -1.27 19.44
CA PHE A 17 -9.40 -2.53 19.01
C PHE A 17 -8.15 -2.86 19.85
N ASP A 18 -7.87 -4.15 20.00
CA ASP A 18 -6.69 -4.66 20.71
C ASP A 18 -5.40 -4.46 19.90
N GLN A 19 -5.49 -4.31 18.57
CA GLN A 19 -4.35 -4.07 17.69
C GLN A 19 -4.64 -2.90 16.74
N GLN A 20 -3.57 -2.30 16.21
CA GLN A 20 -3.69 -1.23 15.22
C GLN A 20 -3.85 -1.77 13.78
N ARG A 21 -3.33 -2.97 13.52
CA ARG A 21 -3.38 -3.64 12.22
C ARG A 21 -3.43 -5.15 12.42
N TYR A 22 -4.22 -5.83 11.61
CA TYR A 22 -4.43 -7.27 11.64
C TYR A 22 -3.94 -7.91 10.35
N GLN A 23 -3.71 -9.23 10.40
CA GLN A 23 -3.48 -10.05 9.22
C GLN A 23 -4.73 -10.91 8.93
N ALA A 24 -4.87 -11.38 7.70
CA ALA A 24 -5.89 -12.37 7.38
C ALA A 24 -5.64 -13.65 8.21
N GLY A 25 -6.71 -14.16 8.83
CA GLY A 25 -6.64 -15.27 9.78
C GLY A 25 -6.62 -14.84 11.25
N ASP A 26 -6.33 -13.57 11.56
CA ASP A 26 -6.44 -13.06 12.92
C ASP A 26 -7.90 -12.94 13.37
N THR A 27 -8.07 -12.71 14.67
CA THR A 27 -9.37 -12.33 15.24
C THR A 27 -9.24 -10.98 15.91
N ALA A 28 -9.83 -9.94 15.34
CA ALA A 28 -9.84 -8.60 15.91
C ALA A 28 -10.77 -8.55 17.15
N GLN A 29 -10.25 -8.05 18.26
CA GLN A 29 -11.02 -7.86 19.47
C GLN A 29 -11.42 -6.38 19.62
N ALA A 30 -12.70 -6.10 19.49
CA ALA A 30 -13.24 -4.76 19.71
C ALA A 30 -13.90 -4.67 21.08
N LEU A 31 -13.46 -3.73 21.92
CA LEU A 31 -14.15 -3.33 23.13
C LEU A 31 -15.07 -2.16 22.81
N ILE A 32 -16.36 -2.35 22.97
CA ILE A 32 -17.38 -1.31 22.81
C ILE A 32 -17.78 -0.85 24.22
N THR A 33 -17.70 0.46 24.46
CA THR A 33 -18.18 1.08 25.69
C THR A 33 -19.29 2.07 25.35
N PHE A 34 -20.49 1.80 25.83
CA PHE A 34 -21.64 2.67 25.65
C PHE A 34 -21.74 3.70 26.79
N PRO A 35 -22.27 4.91 26.54
CA PRO A 35 -22.45 5.94 27.55
C PRO A 35 -23.50 5.54 28.61
N GLU A 36 -24.38 4.62 28.27
CA GLU A 36 -25.46 4.11 29.11
C GLU A 36 -25.67 2.60 28.89
N ALA A 37 -26.53 1.97 29.68
CA ALA A 37 -26.91 0.59 29.46
C ALA A 37 -27.70 0.44 28.15
N VAL A 38 -27.23 -0.46 27.28
CA VAL A 38 -27.78 -0.70 25.95
C VAL A 38 -28.21 -2.16 25.85
N THR A 39 -29.47 -2.37 25.47
CA THR A 39 -30.02 -3.70 25.28
C THR A 39 -29.79 -4.26 23.89
N GLU A 40 -29.71 -3.38 22.88
CA GLU A 40 -29.50 -3.77 21.50
C GLU A 40 -28.74 -2.68 20.74
N ALA A 41 -27.85 -3.11 19.84
CA ALA A 41 -27.14 -2.21 18.93
C ALA A 41 -26.96 -2.88 17.58
N LEU A 42 -26.99 -2.11 16.52
CA LEU A 42 -26.64 -2.54 15.18
C LEU A 42 -25.13 -2.43 15.00
N LEU A 43 -24.52 -3.52 14.57
CA LEU A 43 -23.12 -3.60 14.16
C LEU A 43 -23.04 -3.75 12.65
N THR A 44 -22.14 -3.02 12.01
CA THR A 44 -21.90 -3.15 10.57
C THR A 44 -20.39 -3.16 10.27
N LEU A 45 -20.01 -3.85 9.20
CA LEU A 45 -18.74 -3.67 8.51
C LEU A 45 -19.00 -2.97 7.19
N GLU A 46 -18.33 -1.87 6.97
CA GLU A 46 -18.63 -0.92 5.89
C GLU A 46 -17.37 -0.52 5.13
N ARG A 47 -17.52 -0.30 3.83
CA ARG A 47 -16.50 0.28 2.96
C ARG A 47 -17.18 1.04 1.82
N ASP A 48 -17.36 0.41 0.67
CA ASP A 48 -18.14 0.98 -0.45
C ASP A 48 -19.64 0.79 -0.26
N LYS A 49 -20.00 -0.24 0.49
CA LYS A 49 -21.35 -0.63 0.90
C LYS A 49 -21.29 -1.25 2.29
N ILE A 50 -22.44 -1.61 2.82
CA ILE A 50 -22.51 -2.46 4.03
C ILE A 50 -22.14 -3.88 3.61
N GLU A 51 -20.94 -4.33 4.00
CA GLU A 51 -20.44 -5.67 3.71
C GLU A 51 -21.11 -6.70 4.63
N GLN A 52 -21.27 -6.37 5.90
CA GLN A 52 -21.89 -7.21 6.91
C GLN A 52 -22.73 -6.36 7.87
N HIS A 53 -23.80 -6.93 8.39
CA HIS A 53 -24.62 -6.30 9.44
C HIS A 53 -25.25 -7.34 10.35
N ALA A 54 -25.41 -7.01 11.61
CA ALA A 54 -26.17 -7.82 12.57
C ALA A 54 -26.49 -7.02 13.84
N LEU A 55 -27.42 -7.54 14.62
CA LEU A 55 -27.71 -7.01 15.95
C LEU A 55 -26.78 -7.62 16.98
N LEU A 56 -26.26 -6.79 17.89
CA LEU A 56 -25.26 -7.17 18.88
C LEU A 56 -25.66 -8.38 19.72
N THR A 57 -26.89 -8.42 20.23
CA THR A 57 -27.37 -9.52 21.10
C THR A 57 -27.78 -10.75 20.32
N ARG A 58 -28.18 -10.61 19.07
CA ARG A 58 -28.56 -11.75 18.22
C ARG A 58 -27.37 -12.46 17.63
N GLY A 59 -26.20 -11.80 17.64
CA GLY A 59 -25.00 -12.28 17.01
C GLY A 59 -25.10 -12.29 15.49
N GLY A 60 -24.04 -12.77 14.86
CA GLY A 60 -23.93 -12.91 13.41
C GLY A 60 -22.87 -13.96 13.07
N ASN A 61 -22.88 -14.46 11.86
CA ASN A 61 -21.87 -15.44 11.38
C ASN A 61 -20.48 -14.81 11.20
N TRP A 62 -20.38 -13.48 11.27
CA TRP A 62 -19.14 -12.72 11.04
C TRP A 62 -18.53 -12.14 12.33
N PHE A 63 -19.16 -12.33 13.48
CA PHE A 63 -18.61 -11.97 14.78
C PHE A 63 -19.20 -12.82 15.90
N SER A 64 -18.52 -12.85 17.03
CA SER A 64 -19.07 -13.25 18.31
C SER A 64 -19.03 -12.10 19.30
N ALA A 65 -20.01 -12.01 20.20
CA ALA A 65 -20.09 -10.94 21.16
C ALA A 65 -20.33 -11.50 22.58
N LYS A 66 -19.70 -10.84 23.56
CA LYS A 66 -19.84 -11.16 24.98
C LYS A 66 -20.04 -9.87 25.77
N ALA A 67 -21.13 -9.80 26.54
CA ALA A 67 -21.31 -8.71 27.49
C ALA A 67 -20.30 -8.84 28.63
N ILE A 68 -19.60 -7.76 28.94
CA ILE A 68 -18.71 -7.61 30.10
C ILE A 68 -19.50 -6.96 31.25
N THR A 69 -20.21 -5.88 30.90
CA THR A 69 -21.16 -5.17 31.79
C THR A 69 -22.41 -4.78 30.98
N ASP A 70 -23.34 -4.11 31.60
CA ASP A 70 -24.52 -3.53 30.94
C ASP A 70 -24.17 -2.43 29.92
N ARG A 71 -22.94 -1.89 29.97
CA ARG A 71 -22.42 -0.82 29.11
C ARG A 71 -21.22 -1.26 28.27
N GLN A 72 -20.64 -2.42 28.54
CA GLN A 72 -19.43 -2.87 27.86
C GLN A 72 -19.62 -4.23 27.20
N TRP A 73 -19.23 -4.31 25.93
CA TRP A 73 -19.27 -5.51 25.15
C TRP A 73 -17.92 -5.76 24.47
N GLN A 74 -17.50 -6.99 24.49
CA GLN A 74 -16.39 -7.48 23.70
C GLN A 74 -16.92 -8.14 22.45
N VAL A 75 -16.44 -7.72 21.29
CA VAL A 75 -16.80 -8.27 19.98
C VAL A 75 -15.55 -8.82 19.31
N SER A 76 -15.61 -10.10 18.93
CA SER A 76 -14.53 -10.79 18.24
C SER A 76 -14.89 -10.94 16.77
N ILE A 77 -14.09 -10.36 15.87
CA ILE A 77 -14.33 -10.31 14.43
C ILE A 77 -13.25 -11.12 13.72
N PRO A 78 -13.57 -12.26 13.07
CA PRO A 78 -12.62 -12.97 12.22
C PRO A 78 -12.18 -12.08 11.05
N VAL A 79 -10.89 -11.89 10.92
CA VAL A 79 -10.31 -11.06 9.85
C VAL A 79 -10.03 -11.93 8.64
N THR A 80 -10.65 -11.59 7.52
CA THR A 80 -10.47 -12.28 6.24
C THR A 80 -9.73 -11.38 5.24
N GLU A 81 -9.14 -11.96 4.21
CA GLU A 81 -8.49 -11.21 3.13
C GLU A 81 -9.43 -10.20 2.45
N THR A 82 -10.72 -10.52 2.40
CA THR A 82 -11.73 -9.64 1.79
C THR A 82 -11.92 -8.32 2.53
N LEU A 83 -11.49 -8.24 3.81
CA LEU A 83 -11.54 -7.02 4.61
C LEU A 83 -10.35 -6.07 4.33
N ALA A 84 -9.31 -6.56 3.64
CA ALA A 84 -8.16 -5.73 3.27
C ALA A 84 -8.53 -4.67 2.20
N PRO A 85 -7.87 -3.51 2.19
CA PRO A 85 -6.84 -3.05 3.11
C PRO A 85 -7.42 -2.52 4.43
N ASN A 86 -8.70 -2.22 4.49
CA ASN A 86 -9.43 -1.76 5.67
C ASN A 86 -10.93 -1.88 5.50
N VAL A 87 -11.64 -1.95 6.60
CA VAL A 87 -13.08 -1.73 6.69
C VAL A 87 -13.39 -0.81 7.87
N THR A 88 -14.56 -0.20 7.85
CA THR A 88 -15.07 0.56 8.96
C THR A 88 -16.02 -0.32 9.76
N PHE A 89 -15.71 -0.52 11.03
CA PHE A 89 -16.61 -1.11 11.99
C PHE A 89 -17.50 -0.02 12.59
N SER A 90 -18.80 -0.12 12.36
CA SER A 90 -19.78 0.84 12.85
C SER A 90 -20.66 0.22 13.93
N VAL A 91 -20.95 1.02 14.93
CA VAL A 91 -21.84 0.69 16.05
C VAL A 91 -22.91 1.75 16.13
N LEU A 92 -24.18 1.34 16.09
CA LEU A 92 -25.31 2.23 16.20
C LEU A 92 -26.33 1.68 17.20
N TYR A 93 -26.84 2.52 18.09
CA TYR A 93 -28.02 2.21 18.86
C TYR A 93 -28.98 3.40 18.88
N ALA A 94 -30.27 3.12 19.11
CA ALA A 94 -31.32 4.13 19.23
C ALA A 94 -32.06 3.93 20.55
N LYS A 95 -32.39 5.03 21.20
CA LYS A 95 -33.15 5.04 22.46
C LYS A 95 -33.93 6.35 22.60
N GLN A 96 -35.18 6.27 23.02
CA GLN A 96 -36.02 7.43 23.28
C GLN A 96 -36.12 8.45 22.13
N GLY A 97 -36.08 7.96 20.89
CA GLY A 97 -36.18 8.83 19.70
C GLY A 97 -34.86 9.48 19.26
N GLU A 98 -33.77 9.22 19.94
CA GLU A 98 -32.43 9.65 19.57
C GLU A 98 -31.59 8.45 19.10
N TYR A 99 -30.52 8.70 18.36
CA TYR A 99 -29.58 7.67 17.96
C TYR A 99 -28.14 8.13 18.15
N TRP A 100 -27.31 7.17 18.44
CA TRP A 100 -25.86 7.36 18.56
C TRP A 100 -25.16 6.39 17.66
N PHE A 101 -24.11 6.84 16.99
CA PHE A 101 -23.28 5.97 16.21
C PHE A 101 -21.79 6.30 16.37
N ARG A 102 -20.97 5.29 16.14
CA ARG A 102 -19.51 5.40 16.15
C ARG A 102 -18.91 4.55 15.06
N ASN A 103 -17.99 5.14 14.31
CA ASN A 103 -17.17 4.46 13.32
C ASN A 103 -15.75 4.26 13.87
N ALA A 104 -15.21 3.05 13.69
CA ALA A 104 -13.84 2.72 14.03
C ALA A 104 -13.20 1.99 12.84
N GLY A 105 -12.01 2.43 12.44
CA GLY A 105 -11.26 1.79 11.34
C GLY A 105 -10.63 0.47 11.80
N LEU A 106 -10.81 -0.58 11.02
CA LEU A 106 -10.11 -1.85 11.16
C LEU A 106 -9.17 -1.99 9.96
N LEU A 107 -7.87 -1.94 10.21
CA LEU A 107 -6.83 -2.03 9.20
C LEU A 107 -6.38 -3.48 9.05
N VAL A 108 -6.33 -3.96 7.83
CA VAL A 108 -5.92 -5.33 7.51
C VAL A 108 -4.71 -5.28 6.59
N ALA A 109 -3.63 -5.91 7.01
CA ALA A 109 -2.45 -6.06 6.18
C ALA A 109 -2.75 -7.01 5.03
N GLN A 110 -2.27 -6.66 3.87
CA GLN A 110 -2.35 -7.56 2.71
C GLN A 110 -1.00 -8.25 2.55
N PRO A 111 -0.97 -9.57 2.34
CA PRO A 111 0.25 -10.26 1.99
C PRO A 111 0.81 -9.66 0.70
N LYS A 112 2.13 -9.45 0.68
CA LYS A 112 2.87 -8.95 -0.47
C LYS A 112 3.52 -10.11 -1.20
N VAL A 113 3.79 -9.91 -2.47
CA VAL A 113 4.77 -10.74 -3.17
C VAL A 113 6.14 -10.20 -2.80
N GLU A 114 6.95 -11.01 -2.15
CA GLU A 114 8.35 -10.67 -1.87
C GLU A 114 9.18 -11.03 -3.10
N LEU A 115 9.88 -10.05 -3.67
CA LEU A 115 10.79 -10.25 -4.78
C LEU A 115 12.21 -10.02 -4.29
N GLN A 116 13.11 -10.95 -4.59
CA GLN A 116 14.54 -10.81 -4.36
C GLN A 116 15.26 -10.91 -5.70
N ILE A 117 16.29 -10.10 -5.88
CA ILE A 117 17.12 -10.09 -7.09
C ILE A 117 18.57 -10.25 -6.67
N HIS A 118 19.23 -11.23 -7.23
CA HIS A 118 20.64 -11.51 -6.96
C HIS A 118 21.43 -11.45 -8.26
N SER A 119 22.58 -10.81 -8.22
CA SER A 119 23.54 -10.82 -9.33
C SER A 119 24.64 -11.85 -9.08
N ASP A 120 25.15 -12.44 -10.15
CA ASP A 120 26.25 -13.40 -10.08
C ASP A 120 27.57 -12.76 -9.60
N LYS A 121 27.70 -11.41 -9.74
CA LYS A 121 28.89 -10.65 -9.33
C LYS A 121 28.51 -9.31 -8.69
N PRO A 122 29.38 -8.77 -7.83
CA PRO A 122 29.17 -7.46 -7.23
C PRO A 122 29.45 -6.29 -8.19
N SER A 123 30.20 -6.53 -9.29
CA SER A 123 30.54 -5.50 -10.29
C SER A 123 30.81 -6.13 -11.64
N TYR A 124 30.61 -5.33 -12.71
CA TYR A 124 30.75 -5.75 -14.09
C TYR A 124 31.54 -4.72 -14.89
N ARG A 125 32.28 -5.19 -15.89
CA ARG A 125 32.97 -4.35 -16.89
C ARG A 125 32.03 -4.04 -18.04
N PRO A 126 32.24 -2.93 -18.77
CA PRO A 126 31.57 -2.69 -20.05
C PRO A 126 31.68 -3.90 -20.97
N GLY A 127 30.58 -4.25 -21.64
CA GLY A 127 30.49 -5.41 -22.52
C GLY A 127 30.42 -6.78 -21.83
N GLU A 128 30.53 -6.84 -20.49
CA GLU A 128 30.43 -8.10 -19.75
C GLU A 128 28.97 -8.57 -19.66
N ARG A 129 28.80 -9.90 -19.66
CA ARG A 129 27.47 -10.51 -19.47
C ARG A 129 27.10 -10.48 -18.00
N VAL A 130 25.91 -9.96 -17.73
CA VAL A 130 25.27 -9.93 -16.41
C VAL A 130 24.24 -11.05 -16.36
N GLU A 131 24.23 -11.78 -15.24
CA GLU A 131 23.19 -12.75 -14.92
C GLU A 131 22.51 -12.34 -13.62
N LEU A 132 21.17 -12.27 -13.66
CA LEU A 132 20.34 -11.97 -12.50
C LEU A 132 19.43 -13.16 -12.22
N ASP A 133 19.49 -13.66 -11.00
CA ASP A 133 18.53 -14.60 -10.46
C ASP A 133 17.46 -13.84 -9.69
N LEU A 134 16.20 -14.17 -9.96
CA LEU A 134 15.03 -13.52 -9.37
C LEU A 134 14.21 -14.56 -8.64
N ASP A 135 13.89 -14.28 -7.38
CA ASP A 135 13.12 -15.16 -6.52
C ASP A 135 11.88 -14.45 -6.02
N SER A 136 10.72 -15.05 -6.23
CA SER A 136 9.43 -14.52 -5.77
C SER A 136 8.77 -15.44 -4.75
N GLN A 137 8.32 -14.85 -3.64
CA GLN A 137 7.72 -15.56 -2.52
C GLN A 137 6.47 -14.82 -2.02
N VAL A 138 5.59 -15.55 -1.34
CA VAL A 138 4.47 -14.98 -0.58
C VAL A 138 4.44 -15.63 0.79
N ALA A 139 4.52 -14.83 1.84
CA ALA A 139 4.59 -15.31 3.22
C ALA A 139 5.68 -16.39 3.44
N GLY A 140 6.86 -16.21 2.80
CA GLY A 140 8.00 -17.12 2.89
C GLY A 140 7.83 -18.42 2.09
N GLN A 141 6.81 -18.56 1.27
CA GLN A 141 6.61 -19.69 0.37
C GLN A 141 6.84 -19.27 -1.08
N PRO A 142 7.53 -20.09 -1.89
CA PRO A 142 7.70 -19.83 -3.30
C PRO A 142 6.36 -19.59 -4.01
N ALA A 143 6.28 -18.58 -4.84
CA ALA A 143 5.06 -18.22 -5.56
C ALA A 143 5.37 -17.74 -6.98
N ALA A 144 4.64 -18.28 -7.96
CA ALA A 144 4.72 -17.81 -9.32
C ALA A 144 4.20 -16.37 -9.42
N ALA A 145 4.97 -15.50 -10.08
CA ALA A 145 4.63 -14.09 -10.26
C ALA A 145 4.96 -13.61 -11.68
N GLN A 146 4.24 -12.60 -12.10
CA GLN A 146 4.59 -11.81 -13.28
C GLN A 146 5.44 -10.63 -12.84
N LEU A 147 6.56 -10.44 -13.51
CA LEU A 147 7.55 -9.42 -13.17
C LEU A 147 7.73 -8.42 -14.30
N VAL A 148 7.99 -7.18 -13.92
CA VAL A 148 8.61 -6.17 -14.77
C VAL A 148 9.98 -5.87 -14.17
N VAL A 149 11.02 -5.97 -14.96
CA VAL A 149 12.40 -5.70 -14.52
C VAL A 149 13.03 -4.67 -15.44
N SER A 150 13.65 -3.65 -14.86
CA SER A 150 14.40 -2.64 -15.59
C SER A 150 15.77 -2.41 -14.96
N VAL A 151 16.75 -2.10 -15.80
CA VAL A 151 18.11 -1.71 -15.41
C VAL A 151 18.40 -0.37 -16.06
N VAL A 152 18.39 0.69 -15.26
CA VAL A 152 18.46 2.08 -15.72
C VAL A 152 19.64 2.78 -15.07
N ASP A 153 20.27 3.69 -15.80
CA ASP A 153 21.35 4.52 -15.28
C ASP A 153 20.87 5.34 -14.07
N GLU A 154 21.58 5.22 -12.94
CA GLU A 154 21.27 5.94 -11.70
C GLU A 154 21.25 7.47 -11.91
N MET A 155 22.01 7.99 -12.87
CA MET A 155 22.03 9.42 -13.19
C MET A 155 20.66 9.94 -13.64
N VAL A 156 19.82 9.07 -14.24
CA VAL A 156 18.44 9.43 -14.61
C VAL A 156 17.64 9.79 -13.37
N TYR A 157 17.78 9.04 -12.30
CA TYR A 157 17.07 9.28 -11.03
C TYR A 157 17.61 10.47 -10.24
N LEU A 158 18.88 10.84 -10.46
CA LEU A 158 19.45 12.08 -9.92
C LEU A 158 18.87 13.32 -10.62
N LEU A 159 18.56 13.20 -11.91
CA LEU A 159 17.94 14.29 -12.66
C LEU A 159 16.44 14.41 -12.39
N GLN A 160 15.77 13.28 -12.24
CA GLN A 160 14.35 13.19 -11.96
C GLN A 160 14.07 11.97 -11.08
N PRO A 161 13.68 12.18 -9.82
CA PRO A 161 13.30 11.08 -8.94
C PRO A 161 12.19 10.21 -9.54
N GLU A 162 12.09 8.98 -9.09
CA GLU A 162 11.00 8.06 -9.47
C GLU A 162 9.64 8.74 -9.27
N LEU A 163 8.89 8.87 -10.34
CA LEU A 163 7.56 9.51 -10.32
C LEU A 163 6.45 8.54 -9.98
N ALA A 164 6.68 7.25 -10.20
CA ALA A 164 5.68 6.25 -9.90
C ALA A 164 5.57 6.06 -8.39
N PRO A 165 4.36 6.10 -7.81
CA PRO A 165 4.18 5.74 -6.41
C PRO A 165 4.53 4.27 -6.19
N ASP A 166 4.80 3.90 -4.94
CA ASP A 166 4.91 2.48 -4.59
C ASP A 166 3.65 1.73 -5.07
N ILE A 167 3.85 0.64 -5.81
CA ILE A 167 2.75 -0.10 -6.45
C ILE A 167 1.79 -0.68 -5.40
N HIS A 168 2.31 -1.12 -4.26
CA HIS A 168 1.48 -1.64 -3.18
C HIS A 168 0.64 -0.53 -2.56
N ASP A 169 1.23 0.62 -2.27
CA ASP A 169 0.52 1.77 -1.70
C ASP A 169 -0.49 2.35 -2.69
N PHE A 170 -0.21 2.27 -3.99
CA PHE A 170 -1.14 2.70 -5.02
C PHE A 170 -2.42 1.85 -5.04
N PHE A 171 -2.31 0.52 -5.01
CA PHE A 171 -3.46 -0.37 -5.10
C PHE A 171 -4.14 -0.62 -3.75
N TYR A 172 -3.38 -0.58 -2.65
CA TYR A 172 -3.82 -1.00 -1.32
C TYR A 172 -3.81 0.12 -0.28
N HIS A 173 -3.93 1.38 -0.74
CA HIS A 173 -4.15 2.49 0.19
C HIS A 173 -5.49 2.32 0.94
N PRO A 174 -5.61 2.83 2.17
CA PRO A 174 -6.86 2.78 2.92
C PRO A 174 -8.01 3.43 2.17
N ARG A 175 -9.10 2.70 2.02
CA ARG A 175 -10.32 3.17 1.33
C ARG A 175 -11.21 3.93 2.29
N ARG A 176 -11.88 4.95 1.78
CA ARG A 176 -12.87 5.71 2.55
C ARG A 176 -14.12 4.87 2.77
N ASN A 177 -14.78 5.10 3.90
CA ASN A 177 -16.14 4.61 4.10
C ASN A 177 -17.11 5.47 3.29
N ASN A 178 -17.79 4.86 2.32
CA ASN A 178 -18.80 5.52 1.48
C ASN A 178 -20.23 5.35 2.04
N VAL A 179 -20.38 4.58 3.11
CA VAL A 179 -21.68 4.40 3.79
C VAL A 179 -21.94 5.62 4.66
N ARG A 180 -23.14 6.19 4.53
CA ARG A 180 -23.64 7.27 5.38
C ARG A 180 -24.78 6.74 6.24
N THR A 181 -24.53 6.70 7.54
CA THR A 181 -25.56 6.33 8.50
C THR A 181 -26.44 7.53 8.80
N THR A 182 -27.73 7.40 8.56
CA THR A 182 -28.73 8.41 8.88
C THR A 182 -29.87 7.77 9.65
N SER A 183 -30.62 8.58 10.37
CA SER A 183 -31.82 8.14 11.11
C SER A 183 -33.06 8.82 10.57
N SER A 184 -34.11 8.03 10.38
CA SER A 184 -35.45 8.59 10.07
C SER A 184 -36.09 9.35 11.26
N LEU A 185 -35.46 9.27 12.43
CA LEU A 185 -35.91 10.00 13.63
C LEU A 185 -35.53 11.48 13.56
N ASN A 186 -34.49 11.84 12.83
CA ASN A 186 -34.16 13.23 12.56
C ASN A 186 -34.86 13.69 11.29
N PHE A 187 -35.95 14.40 11.42
CA PHE A 187 -36.48 15.20 10.32
C PHE A 187 -35.46 16.32 10.06
N ILE A 188 -34.57 16.11 9.12
CA ILE A 188 -33.84 17.22 8.53
C ILE A 188 -34.89 17.94 7.67
N THR A 189 -35.45 19.01 8.15
CA THR A 189 -36.02 20.05 7.30
C THR A 189 -34.89 20.47 6.40
N TYR A 190 -34.88 20.01 5.16
CA TYR A 190 -34.08 20.67 4.14
C TYR A 190 -34.71 22.07 4.03
N ASP A 191 -34.17 23.00 4.81
CA ASP A 191 -34.25 24.38 4.45
C ASP A 191 -33.65 24.42 3.05
N MET A 192 -34.51 24.68 2.06
CA MET A 192 -34.11 24.85 0.68
C MET A 192 -33.30 26.15 0.62
N SER A 193 -32.14 26.12 1.26
CA SER A 193 -31.13 27.14 1.11
C SER A 193 -30.77 27.16 -0.36
N LEU A 194 -30.98 28.32 -0.94
CA LEU A 194 -30.66 28.80 -2.26
C LEU A 194 -29.54 28.01 -2.95
N PRO A 195 -29.65 27.79 -4.27
CA PRO A 195 -28.59 27.09 -5.00
C PRO A 195 -27.26 27.76 -4.67
N TYR A 196 -26.36 27.00 -4.07
CA TYR A 196 -24.95 27.38 -3.96
C TYR A 196 -24.46 27.61 -5.39
N GLU A 197 -24.35 28.86 -5.80
CA GLU A 197 -23.58 29.22 -6.98
C GLU A 197 -22.15 28.83 -6.70
N GLY A 198 -21.87 27.53 -6.93
CA GLY A 198 -20.52 27.02 -6.93
C GLY A 198 -19.73 27.81 -7.96
N LYS A 199 -18.87 28.69 -7.49
CA LYS A 199 -17.79 29.19 -8.34
C LYS A 199 -17.15 27.95 -8.95
N ALA A 200 -17.35 27.76 -10.25
CA ALA A 200 -16.65 26.77 -11.03
C ALA A 200 -15.19 26.85 -10.62
N SER A 201 -14.70 25.76 -10.02
CA SER A 201 -13.29 25.62 -9.69
C SER A 201 -12.56 25.80 -11.00
N GLY A 202 -11.84 26.91 -11.12
CA GLY A 202 -11.11 27.26 -12.33
C GLY A 202 -10.28 26.07 -12.76
N GLU A 203 -10.46 25.69 -14.01
CA GLU A 203 -9.59 24.77 -14.73
C GLU A 203 -8.16 25.22 -14.41
N ARG A 204 -7.43 24.38 -13.68
CA ARG A 204 -5.99 24.51 -13.62
C ARG A 204 -5.49 24.23 -15.02
N ARG A 205 -5.35 25.29 -15.81
CA ARG A 205 -4.57 25.24 -17.04
C ARG A 205 -3.17 24.78 -16.64
N PHE A 206 -2.86 23.54 -16.93
CA PHE A 206 -1.48 23.12 -17.02
C PHE A 206 -0.84 24.01 -18.08
N ASN A 207 -0.10 25.01 -17.64
CA ASN A 207 0.81 25.70 -18.52
C ASN A 207 1.85 24.66 -18.94
N GLU A 208 1.68 24.14 -20.13
CA GLU A 208 2.77 23.53 -20.88
C GLU A 208 3.84 24.59 -21.10
N ARG A 209 4.66 24.82 -20.08
CA ARG A 209 5.95 25.44 -20.31
C ARG A 209 6.74 24.40 -21.09
N GLY A 210 6.79 24.61 -22.40
CA GLY A 210 7.64 23.82 -23.26
C GLY A 210 9.03 23.74 -22.66
N VAL A 211 9.38 22.56 -22.18
CA VAL A 211 10.75 22.21 -21.86
C VAL A 211 11.50 22.33 -23.18
N LYS A 212 12.33 23.38 -23.32
CA LYS A 212 13.29 23.41 -24.41
C LYS A 212 14.19 22.20 -24.23
N VAL A 213 13.91 21.17 -25.00
CA VAL A 213 14.81 20.04 -25.15
C VAL A 213 16.08 20.61 -25.77
N LEU A 214 17.09 20.79 -24.94
CA LEU A 214 18.44 21.05 -25.45
C LEU A 214 18.84 19.83 -26.24
N GLU A 215 18.89 19.96 -27.56
CA GLU A 215 19.49 18.96 -28.44
C GLU A 215 20.94 18.74 -28.00
N ARG A 216 21.16 17.73 -27.18
CA ARG A 216 22.52 17.26 -26.89
C ARG A 216 23.00 16.50 -28.11
N PRO A 217 24.27 16.68 -28.53
CA PRO A 217 24.84 15.83 -29.57
C PRO A 217 24.66 14.38 -29.15
N ARG A 218 24.10 13.55 -30.04
CA ARG A 218 23.93 12.12 -29.87
C ARG A 218 25.29 11.48 -29.62
N ARG A 219 25.64 11.34 -28.36
CA ARG A 219 26.38 10.16 -27.90
C ARG A 219 25.32 9.10 -27.70
N ASP A 220 25.60 7.87 -28.06
CA ASP A 220 24.75 6.73 -27.78
C ASP A 220 24.72 6.52 -26.25
N ASN A 221 24.10 7.46 -25.52
CA ASN A 221 23.87 7.34 -24.10
C ASN A 221 22.71 6.35 -23.93
N ILE A 222 23.07 5.12 -23.71
CA ILE A 222 22.13 4.08 -23.36
C ILE A 222 21.78 4.31 -21.89
N ASP A 223 20.64 4.96 -21.63
CA ASP A 223 20.15 5.21 -20.27
C ASP A 223 19.47 3.97 -19.67
N THR A 224 19.17 2.95 -20.48
CA THR A 224 18.53 1.70 -20.09
C THR A 224 19.35 0.52 -20.60
N ALA A 225 19.96 -0.23 -19.71
CA ALA A 225 20.75 -1.42 -20.04
C ALA A 225 19.87 -2.64 -20.36
N TYR A 226 18.74 -2.75 -19.67
CA TYR A 226 17.84 -3.88 -19.83
C TYR A 226 16.39 -3.49 -19.46
N TRP A 227 15.44 -4.06 -20.21
CA TRP A 227 14.02 -3.89 -19.96
C TRP A 227 13.25 -5.17 -20.29
N ALA A 228 12.61 -5.74 -19.28
CA ALA A 228 11.69 -6.88 -19.44
C ALA A 228 10.31 -6.51 -18.91
N PRO A 229 9.35 -6.16 -19.78
CA PRO A 229 8.01 -5.74 -19.37
C PRO A 229 7.11 -6.91 -18.96
N SER A 230 7.49 -8.14 -19.25
CA SER A 230 6.68 -9.33 -18.99
C SER A 230 7.59 -10.56 -18.84
N LEU A 231 8.12 -10.71 -17.62
CA LEU A 231 8.85 -11.89 -17.19
C LEU A 231 7.95 -12.70 -16.26
N LYS A 232 8.07 -14.02 -16.27
CA LYS A 232 7.33 -14.90 -15.34
C LYS A 232 8.32 -15.74 -14.57
N THR A 233 8.11 -15.85 -13.26
CA THR A 233 8.77 -16.87 -12.46
C THR A 233 8.07 -18.23 -12.66
N ASP A 234 8.80 -19.29 -12.43
CA ASP A 234 8.27 -20.66 -12.44
C ASP A 234 7.42 -20.96 -11.20
N ALA A 235 6.93 -22.17 -11.06
CA ALA A 235 6.13 -22.61 -9.90
C ALA A 235 6.92 -22.58 -8.57
N ASN A 236 8.27 -22.57 -8.65
CA ASN A 236 9.16 -22.43 -7.50
C ASN A 236 9.53 -20.97 -7.21
N GLY A 237 8.90 -20.02 -7.91
CA GLY A 237 9.18 -18.61 -7.75
C GLY A 237 10.44 -18.11 -8.44
N ASN A 238 11.11 -18.91 -9.28
CA ASN A 238 12.41 -18.58 -9.84
C ASN A 238 12.31 -18.06 -11.27
N ALA A 239 13.11 -17.06 -11.59
CA ALA A 239 13.38 -16.64 -12.97
C ALA A 239 14.83 -16.21 -13.10
N ARG A 240 15.36 -16.30 -14.31
CA ARG A 240 16.71 -15.83 -14.62
C ARG A 240 16.68 -14.95 -15.86
N VAL A 241 17.40 -13.85 -15.81
CA VAL A 241 17.59 -12.96 -16.95
C VAL A 241 19.08 -12.72 -17.17
N SER A 242 19.44 -12.47 -18.43
CA SER A 242 20.82 -12.10 -18.75
C SER A 242 20.81 -11.01 -19.82
N PHE A 243 21.76 -10.09 -19.71
CA PHE A 243 21.97 -9.01 -20.67
C PHE A 243 23.46 -8.65 -20.71
N THR A 244 23.84 -7.81 -21.67
CA THR A 244 25.21 -7.31 -21.77
C THR A 244 25.29 -5.92 -21.18
N MET A 245 26.27 -5.68 -20.29
CA MET A 245 26.50 -4.38 -19.68
C MET A 245 26.87 -3.37 -20.78
N PRO A 246 26.18 -2.21 -20.84
CA PRO A 246 26.53 -1.16 -21.80
C PRO A 246 27.93 -0.60 -21.54
N ASP A 247 28.47 0.05 -22.56
CA ASP A 247 29.77 0.72 -22.52
C ASP A 247 29.66 2.12 -21.85
N ALA A 248 29.17 2.13 -20.62
CA ALA A 248 29.03 3.33 -19.82
C ALA A 248 29.53 3.08 -18.40
N LEU A 249 30.41 3.98 -17.95
CA LEU A 249 30.95 3.97 -16.59
C LEU A 249 30.00 4.68 -15.65
N THR A 250 28.95 4.00 -15.26
CA THR A 250 27.92 4.54 -14.38
C THR A 250 27.42 3.49 -13.38
N ARG A 251 26.66 3.95 -12.41
CA ARG A 251 25.92 3.07 -11.53
C ARG A 251 24.57 2.75 -12.19
N TRP A 252 24.18 1.48 -12.16
CA TRP A 252 22.92 1.02 -12.73
C TRP A 252 21.95 0.62 -11.61
N ARG A 253 20.75 1.18 -11.64
CA ARG A 253 19.67 0.80 -10.72
C ARG A 253 18.82 -0.29 -11.36
N ILE A 254 18.59 -1.37 -10.63
CA ILE A 254 17.61 -2.39 -11.01
C ILE A 254 16.34 -2.14 -10.23
N THR A 255 15.24 -2.02 -10.94
CA THR A 255 13.92 -1.98 -10.34
C THR A 255 13.13 -3.21 -10.78
N GLY A 256 12.48 -3.86 -9.82
CA GLY A 256 11.58 -4.99 -10.04
C GLY A 256 10.18 -4.66 -9.54
N ARG A 257 9.16 -5.01 -10.32
CA ARG A 257 7.77 -4.99 -9.87
C ARG A 257 7.17 -6.36 -10.08
N ALA A 258 6.53 -6.89 -9.06
CA ALA A 258 5.96 -8.22 -9.06
C ALA A 258 4.46 -8.17 -8.82
N MET A 259 3.74 -9.06 -9.50
CA MET A 259 2.31 -9.30 -9.27
C MET A 259 2.04 -10.79 -9.43
N ASP A 260 1.33 -11.40 -8.48
CA ASP A 260 0.88 -12.77 -8.62
C ASP A 260 -0.54 -12.88 -9.22
N GLU A 261 -1.01 -14.10 -9.41
CA GLU A 261 -2.34 -14.37 -9.96
C GLU A 261 -3.49 -13.91 -9.04
N GLN A 262 -3.23 -13.73 -7.75
CA GLN A 262 -4.17 -13.23 -6.77
C GLN A 262 -4.18 -11.69 -6.70
N GLY A 263 -3.35 -11.02 -7.50
CA GLY A 263 -3.26 -9.56 -7.55
C GLY A 263 -2.45 -8.97 -6.40
N ARG A 264 -1.69 -9.78 -5.64
CA ARG A 264 -0.74 -9.26 -4.65
C ARG A 264 0.43 -8.64 -5.38
N VAL A 265 0.85 -7.47 -4.95
CA VAL A 265 1.88 -6.70 -5.66
C VAL A 265 2.98 -6.24 -4.72
N GLN A 266 4.18 -6.07 -5.26
CA GLN A 266 5.29 -5.39 -4.61
C GLN A 266 6.16 -4.67 -5.64
N ALA A 267 6.67 -3.49 -5.28
CA ALA A 267 7.83 -2.89 -5.91
C ALA A 267 9.07 -3.25 -5.10
N TYR A 268 10.13 -3.59 -5.80
CA TYR A 268 11.44 -3.82 -5.24
C TYR A 268 12.40 -2.87 -5.93
N ASP A 269 12.90 -1.89 -5.20
CA ASP A 269 13.99 -1.04 -5.63
C ASP A 269 15.28 -1.65 -5.05
N PHE A 270 16.04 -2.26 -5.89
CA PHE A 270 17.34 -2.80 -5.54
C PHE A 270 18.41 -1.90 -6.11
N ASP A 271 19.11 -1.21 -5.24
CA ASP A 271 20.40 -0.62 -5.58
C ASP A 271 21.42 -1.76 -5.78
N LEU A 272 21.33 -2.43 -6.90
CA LEU A 272 22.22 -3.54 -7.23
C LEU A 272 23.67 -3.08 -7.23
N LEU A 273 23.83 -1.81 -7.24
CA LEU A 273 25.10 -1.21 -7.53
C LEU A 273 25.55 -0.22 -6.49
N GLY A 274 24.96 -0.30 -5.31
CA GLY A 274 25.58 0.37 -4.17
C GLY A 274 27.07 0.03 -4.05
N ASN A 275 27.49 -1.07 -4.68
CA ASN A 275 28.86 -1.57 -4.67
C ASN A 275 29.47 -1.89 -6.04
N ALA A 276 28.73 -1.80 -7.14
CA ALA A 276 29.32 -1.92 -8.46
C ALA A 276 29.82 -0.56 -8.93
N SER A 277 30.65 0.08 -8.12
CA SER A 277 31.61 0.99 -8.72
C SER A 277 32.43 0.15 -9.68
N LEU A 278 32.31 0.41 -10.97
CA LEU A 278 33.33 0.07 -11.91
C LEU A 278 34.59 0.77 -11.40
N THR A 279 35.33 0.10 -10.54
CA THR A 279 36.67 0.50 -10.25
C THR A 279 37.43 0.30 -11.58
N TYR A 280 37.76 1.41 -12.21
CA TYR A 280 38.73 1.42 -13.29
C TYR A 280 40.04 0.85 -12.69
N ASP A 281 40.28 -0.43 -12.95
CA ASP A 281 41.50 -1.11 -12.53
C ASP A 281 42.60 -0.91 -13.57
N GLY A 282 42.51 0.19 -14.34
CA GLY A 282 43.61 0.73 -15.11
C GLY A 282 44.38 1.68 -14.21
N ALA A 283 45.63 1.37 -13.92
CA ALA A 283 46.55 2.36 -13.37
C ALA A 283 46.39 3.66 -14.17
N LEU A 284 46.01 4.75 -13.49
CA LEU A 284 46.10 6.05 -14.11
C LEU A 284 47.51 6.20 -14.65
N PRO A 285 47.73 6.58 -15.91
CA PRO A 285 49.08 6.84 -16.40
C PRO A 285 49.70 7.89 -15.49
N ASP A 286 50.92 7.62 -15.03
CA ASP A 286 51.67 8.45 -14.07
C ASP A 286 51.92 9.89 -14.57
N ASN A 287 51.41 10.27 -15.74
CA ASN A 287 51.70 11.53 -16.45
C ASN A 287 50.43 12.33 -16.77
N LEU A 288 49.59 12.54 -15.76
CA LEU A 288 48.43 13.47 -15.93
C LEU A 288 48.89 14.92 -16.20
N ASP A 289 50.14 15.26 -15.96
CA ASP A 289 50.65 16.61 -16.16
C ASP A 289 51.07 16.90 -17.63
N GLU A 290 51.22 15.87 -18.47
CA GLU A 290 51.53 16.06 -19.91
C GLU A 290 50.33 16.19 -20.83
N ALA A 291 49.13 15.94 -20.34
CA ALA A 291 47.90 16.01 -21.16
C ALA A 291 47.19 17.39 -21.12
N ILE A 292 47.75 18.37 -20.39
CA ILE A 292 47.18 19.72 -20.21
C ILE A 292 48.11 20.84 -20.69
N SER A 293 49.15 20.51 -21.42
CA SER A 293 50.01 21.55 -22.05
C SER A 293 49.73 21.69 -23.55
#